data_59e46a172b0142668c11f92d6c95b1bb
#
_entry.id   59e46a172b0142668c11f92d6c95b1bb
#
_cell.length_a   1.000
_cell.length_b   1.000
_cell.length_c   1.000
_cell.angle_alpha   90.00
_cell.angle_beta   90.00
_cell.angle_gamma   90.00
#
_symmetry.space_group_name_H-M   'P 1'
#
loop_
_entity.id
_entity.type
_entity.pdbx_description
1 polymer ?
#
loop_
_entity_poly.entity_id
_entity_poly.type
_entity_poly.pdbx_seq_one_letter_code
_entity_poly.pdbx_strand_id
1 'polypeptide(L)'
;DFAPYEFYSIDEDGNPTLSGFDMDLAQYIADKMGLELEVVPMDFDGVLSELSQKNVDLGMAGLSPDPARADAMEFSDLYYKGGQSFVTVKDKADQFKTLEDANNKDYSIGAQTGSIQLDLANENTPDADIVSLPKVTDIITELLTGKMDGAFIETAVAESYQKNYPDL
;
A
#
# COMPACT_ATOMS: atom_id res chain seq x y z
N ASP A 1 0.42 -6.65 4.67
CA ASP A 1 0.04 -7.30 3.39
C ASP A 1 -0.42 -6.26 2.38
N PHE A 2 0.15 -6.29 1.20
CA PHE A 2 -0.11 -5.37 0.09
C PHE A 2 -0.37 -6.18 -1.20
N ALA A 3 -1.37 -7.08 -1.13
CA ALA A 3 -1.70 -7.93 -2.26
C ALA A 3 -2.19 -7.10 -3.46
N PRO A 4 -1.75 -7.39 -4.69
CA PRO A 4 -1.07 -8.61 -5.14
C PRO A 4 0.47 -8.57 -5.11
N TYR A 5 1.10 -7.51 -4.60
CA TYR A 5 2.55 -7.32 -4.66
C TYR A 5 3.30 -8.18 -3.64
N GLU A 6 2.94 -8.07 -2.35
CA GLU A 6 3.54 -8.85 -1.26
C GLU A 6 2.49 -9.11 -0.17
N PHE A 7 2.35 -10.36 0.24
CA PHE A 7 1.37 -10.77 1.23
C PHE A 7 1.70 -12.17 1.76
N TYR A 8 1.05 -12.55 2.85
CA TYR A 8 1.08 -13.92 3.33
C TYR A 8 -0.07 -14.73 2.72
N SER A 9 0.27 -15.82 2.05
CA SER A 9 -0.66 -16.90 1.68
C SER A 9 -0.52 -18.06 2.65
N ILE A 10 -1.46 -18.99 2.61
CA ILE A 10 -1.39 -20.24 3.38
C ILE A 10 -1.06 -21.36 2.40
N ASP A 11 0.00 -22.11 2.67
CA ASP A 11 0.41 -23.26 1.88
C ASP A 11 -0.50 -24.49 2.08
N GLU A 12 -0.24 -25.58 1.36
CA GLU A 12 -1.02 -26.83 1.44
C GLU A 12 -0.96 -27.48 2.83
N ASP A 13 0.08 -27.17 3.61
CA ASP A 13 0.30 -27.69 4.97
C ASP A 13 -0.30 -26.75 6.06
N GLY A 14 -0.87 -25.60 5.65
CA GLY A 14 -1.48 -24.62 6.55
C GLY A 14 -0.50 -23.60 7.13
N ASN A 15 0.73 -23.52 6.62
CA ASN A 15 1.73 -22.55 7.09
C ASN A 15 1.66 -21.24 6.31
N PRO A 16 1.93 -20.09 6.96
CA PRO A 16 2.04 -18.81 6.27
C PRO A 16 3.30 -18.79 5.39
N THR A 17 3.12 -18.39 4.13
CA THR A 17 4.19 -18.27 3.13
C THR A 17 4.13 -16.89 2.49
N LEU A 18 5.28 -16.22 2.39
CA LEU A 18 5.40 -14.96 1.65
C LEU A 18 5.16 -15.22 0.16
N SER A 19 4.26 -14.44 -0.41
CA SER A 19 3.78 -14.60 -1.77
C SER A 19 3.54 -13.24 -2.42
N GLY A 20 3.40 -13.24 -3.73
CA GLY A 20 3.05 -12.05 -4.48
C GLY A 20 4.04 -11.75 -5.59
N PHE A 21 3.66 -10.81 -6.44
CA PHE A 21 4.43 -10.42 -7.61
C PHE A 21 5.86 -9.98 -7.25
N ASP A 22 5.99 -9.15 -6.21
CA ASP A 22 7.29 -8.63 -5.77
C ASP A 22 8.16 -9.75 -5.18
N MET A 23 7.57 -10.74 -4.51
CA MET A 23 8.29 -11.89 -3.98
C MET A 23 8.85 -12.79 -5.09
N ASP A 24 8.05 -13.07 -6.11
CA ASP A 24 8.47 -13.84 -7.28
C ASP A 24 9.57 -13.10 -8.08
N LEU A 25 9.42 -11.76 -8.22
CA LEU A 25 10.42 -10.93 -8.90
C LEU A 25 11.73 -10.87 -8.11
N ALA A 26 11.69 -10.75 -6.78
CA ALA A 26 12.87 -10.76 -5.93
C ALA A 26 13.64 -12.09 -6.05
N GLN A 27 12.93 -13.22 -6.01
CA GLN A 27 13.54 -14.53 -6.21
C GLN A 27 14.17 -14.67 -7.60
N TYR A 28 13.46 -14.22 -8.65
CA TYR A 28 14.00 -14.23 -10.01
C TYR A 28 15.29 -13.40 -10.13
N ILE A 29 15.36 -12.22 -9.50
CA ILE A 29 16.55 -11.36 -9.51
C ILE A 29 17.71 -12.07 -8.80
N ALA A 30 17.47 -12.61 -7.59
CA ALA A 30 18.49 -13.33 -6.83
C ALA A 30 19.06 -14.52 -7.61
N ASP A 31 18.20 -15.33 -8.24
CA ASP A 31 18.61 -16.47 -9.07
C ASP A 31 19.48 -16.03 -10.26
N LYS A 32 19.12 -14.91 -10.92
CA LYS A 32 19.90 -14.36 -12.05
C LYS A 32 21.25 -13.82 -11.62
N MET A 33 21.35 -13.32 -10.42
CA MET A 33 22.60 -12.83 -9.84
C MET A 33 23.45 -13.96 -9.22
N GLY A 34 22.89 -15.16 -9.06
CA GLY A 34 23.56 -16.27 -8.37
C GLY A 34 23.68 -16.03 -6.87
N LEU A 35 22.73 -15.31 -6.28
CA LEU A 35 22.67 -14.96 -4.86
C LEU A 35 21.54 -15.73 -4.18
N GLU A 36 21.66 -15.87 -2.87
CA GLU A 36 20.57 -16.35 -2.00
C GLU A 36 19.69 -15.17 -1.58
N LEU A 37 18.37 -15.34 -1.68
CA LEU A 37 17.41 -14.33 -1.24
C LEU A 37 17.13 -14.48 0.25
N GLU A 38 17.34 -13.41 1.01
CA GLU A 38 16.84 -13.26 2.37
C GLU A 38 15.76 -12.18 2.39
N VAL A 39 14.54 -12.55 2.80
CA VAL A 39 13.41 -11.60 2.91
C VAL A 39 13.24 -11.19 4.37
N VAL A 40 13.22 -9.88 4.60
CA VAL A 40 12.99 -9.26 5.93
C VAL A 40 11.66 -8.51 5.92
N PRO A 41 10.55 -9.12 6.37
CA PRO A 41 9.24 -8.46 6.40
C PRO A 41 9.19 -7.36 7.45
N MET A 42 8.62 -6.22 7.08
CA MET A 42 8.44 -5.08 7.99
C MET A 42 7.29 -4.18 7.51
N ASP A 43 6.93 -3.17 8.32
CA ASP A 43 5.98 -2.15 7.89
C ASP A 43 6.58 -1.25 6.79
N PHE A 44 5.75 -0.65 5.95
CA PHE A 44 6.17 0.05 4.74
C PHE A 44 7.18 1.19 5.00
N ASP A 45 6.95 2.00 6.02
CA ASP A 45 7.88 3.06 6.43
C ASP A 45 9.21 2.49 6.97
N GLY A 46 9.17 1.29 7.56
CA GLY A 46 10.35 0.52 7.93
C GLY A 46 11.20 0.14 6.72
N VAL A 47 10.59 -0.32 5.61
CA VAL A 47 11.32 -0.64 4.37
C VAL A 47 12.10 0.57 3.87
N LEU A 48 11.47 1.74 3.82
CA LEU A 48 12.13 2.99 3.39
C LEU A 48 13.28 3.38 4.32
N SER A 49 13.10 3.21 5.63
CA SER A 49 14.11 3.51 6.64
C SER A 49 15.32 2.58 6.53
N GLU A 50 15.10 1.26 6.49
CA GLU A 50 16.17 0.26 6.42
C GLU A 50 16.96 0.35 5.11
N LEU A 51 16.27 0.65 3.99
CA LEU A 51 16.94 0.88 2.71
C LEU A 51 17.83 2.14 2.75
N SER A 52 17.32 3.25 3.29
CA SER A 52 18.09 4.51 3.41
C SER A 52 19.32 4.37 4.31
N GLN A 53 19.24 3.53 5.34
CA GLN A 53 20.35 3.21 6.24
C GLN A 53 21.30 2.13 5.69
N LYS A 54 20.98 1.55 4.53
CA LYS A 54 21.74 0.47 3.88
C LYS A 54 21.84 -0.82 4.72
N ASN A 55 20.81 -1.09 5.50
CA ASN A 55 20.66 -2.33 6.26
C ASN A 55 20.06 -3.46 5.40
N VAL A 56 19.43 -3.11 4.29
CA VAL A 56 18.95 -4.01 3.24
C VAL A 56 19.45 -3.53 1.87
N ASP A 57 19.62 -4.46 0.94
CA ASP A 57 20.14 -4.16 -0.40
C ASP A 57 19.03 -3.69 -1.37
N LEU A 58 17.79 -4.12 -1.14
CA LEU A 58 16.66 -3.88 -2.04
C LEU A 58 15.36 -3.73 -1.23
N GLY A 59 14.53 -2.76 -1.61
CA GLY A 59 13.18 -2.59 -1.10
C GLY A 59 12.15 -2.94 -2.18
N MET A 60 11.24 -3.85 -1.88
CA MET A 60 10.15 -4.28 -2.79
C MET A 60 8.84 -4.36 -2.01
N ALA A 61 7.91 -3.48 -2.33
CA ALA A 61 6.58 -3.37 -1.70
C ALA A 61 5.65 -2.50 -2.56
N GLY A 62 5.62 -2.72 -3.88
CA GLY A 62 4.87 -1.87 -4.81
C GLY A 62 5.34 -0.40 -4.79
N LEU A 63 6.62 -0.15 -4.52
CA LEU A 63 7.19 1.18 -4.33
C LEU A 63 7.08 2.03 -5.59
N SER A 64 6.47 3.20 -5.47
CA SER A 64 6.45 4.21 -6.52
C SER A 64 7.71 5.08 -6.48
N PRO A 65 8.33 5.39 -7.63
CA PRO A 65 9.36 6.41 -7.71
C PRO A 65 8.81 7.76 -7.23
N ASP A 66 9.53 8.37 -6.30
CA ASP A 66 9.17 9.66 -5.73
C ASP A 66 10.43 10.54 -5.70
N PRO A 67 10.42 11.73 -6.33
CA PRO A 67 11.55 12.65 -6.28
C PRO A 67 11.99 13.01 -4.86
N ALA A 68 11.06 13.05 -3.89
CA ALA A 68 11.39 13.31 -2.49
C ALA A 68 12.26 12.23 -1.84
N ARG A 69 12.29 11.02 -2.43
CA ARG A 69 13.10 9.89 -1.95
C ARG A 69 14.43 9.75 -2.70
N ALA A 70 14.62 10.48 -3.80
CA ALA A 70 15.79 10.34 -4.69
C ALA A 70 17.15 10.61 -4.01
N ASP A 71 17.17 11.42 -2.93
CA ASP A 71 18.38 11.69 -2.17
C ASP A 71 18.78 10.52 -1.25
N ALA A 72 17.84 9.63 -0.93
CA ALA A 72 18.03 8.53 0.01
C ALA A 72 18.18 7.17 -0.66
N MET A 73 17.63 6.99 -1.87
CA MET A 73 17.59 5.71 -2.58
C MET A 73 17.51 5.88 -4.08
N GLU A 74 18.01 4.88 -4.82
CA GLU A 74 17.83 4.78 -6.26
C GLU A 74 16.63 3.90 -6.60
N PHE A 75 16.01 4.14 -7.75
CA PHE A 75 14.90 3.35 -8.25
C PHE A 75 15.29 2.59 -9.51
N SER A 76 14.77 1.37 -9.65
CA SER A 76 14.87 0.60 -10.88
C SER A 76 14.02 1.22 -12.00
N ASP A 77 14.10 0.66 -13.20
CA ASP A 77 13.08 0.89 -14.22
C ASP A 77 11.72 0.42 -13.70
N LEU A 78 10.65 1.07 -14.19
CA LEU A 78 9.29 0.67 -13.83
C LEU A 78 8.99 -0.73 -14.37
N TYR A 79 8.63 -1.64 -13.49
CA TYR A 79 8.22 -3.00 -13.81
C TYR A 79 6.69 -3.18 -13.84
N TYR A 80 5.96 -2.23 -13.23
CA TYR A 80 4.50 -2.18 -13.24
C TYR A 80 4.03 -0.72 -13.27
N LYS A 81 2.91 -0.45 -13.93
CA LYS A 81 2.27 0.86 -13.94
C LYS A 81 0.88 0.75 -13.34
N GLY A 82 0.79 1.05 -12.06
CA GLY A 82 -0.46 1.09 -11.30
C GLY A 82 -1.13 2.46 -11.33
N GLY A 83 -2.25 2.54 -10.61
CA GLY A 83 -3.01 3.76 -10.37
C GLY A 83 -3.26 3.95 -8.87
N GLN A 84 -3.92 5.06 -8.52
CA GLN A 84 -4.35 5.35 -7.16
C GLN A 84 -5.87 5.47 -7.16
N SER A 85 -6.51 4.94 -6.12
CA SER A 85 -7.97 4.94 -5.97
C SER A 85 -8.37 5.54 -4.65
N PHE A 86 -9.47 6.28 -4.66
CA PHE A 86 -10.21 6.59 -3.45
C PHE A 86 -11.22 5.48 -3.20
N VAL A 87 -11.18 4.90 -2.02
CA VAL A 87 -11.98 3.73 -1.62
C VAL A 87 -12.89 4.11 -0.48
N THR A 88 -14.14 3.67 -0.54
CA THR A 88 -15.12 3.80 0.53
C THR A 88 -16.02 2.57 0.57
N VAL A 89 -16.84 2.42 1.60
CA VAL A 89 -17.85 1.36 1.65
C VAL A 89 -19.04 1.71 0.76
N LYS A 90 -19.71 0.69 0.21
CA LYS A 90 -20.86 0.85 -0.71
C LYS A 90 -21.94 1.77 -0.18
N ASP A 91 -22.26 1.68 1.09
CA ASP A 91 -23.31 2.48 1.72
C ASP A 91 -22.99 3.99 1.73
N LYS A 92 -21.71 4.35 1.59
CA LYS A 92 -21.24 5.74 1.50
C LYS A 92 -20.88 6.18 0.08
N ALA A 93 -20.87 5.29 -0.90
CA ALA A 93 -20.43 5.58 -2.27
C ALA A 93 -21.20 6.73 -2.93
N ASP A 94 -22.46 6.92 -2.58
CA ASP A 94 -23.25 8.04 -3.08
C ASP A 94 -22.84 9.41 -2.51
N GLN A 95 -22.09 9.43 -1.41
CA GLN A 95 -21.60 10.67 -0.79
C GLN A 95 -20.30 11.18 -1.46
N PHE A 96 -19.56 10.31 -2.16
CA PHE A 96 -18.25 10.60 -2.76
C PHE A 96 -18.29 10.39 -4.28
N LYS A 97 -18.86 11.35 -5.01
CA LYS A 97 -18.91 11.33 -6.48
C LYS A 97 -17.61 11.88 -7.09
N THR A 98 -16.95 12.75 -6.37
CA THR A 98 -15.67 13.38 -6.72
C THR A 98 -14.76 13.38 -5.49
N LEU A 99 -13.44 13.59 -5.67
CA LEU A 99 -12.52 13.76 -4.55
C LEU A 99 -12.84 15.01 -3.71
N GLU A 100 -13.42 16.05 -4.33
CA GLU A 100 -13.82 17.27 -3.62
C GLU A 100 -14.91 16.99 -2.58
N ASP A 101 -15.79 16.02 -2.83
CA ASP A 101 -16.84 15.62 -1.86
C ASP A 101 -16.22 15.05 -0.57
N ALA A 102 -15.02 14.45 -0.66
CA ALA A 102 -14.30 13.89 0.48
C ALA A 102 -13.53 14.97 1.28
N ASN A 103 -13.34 16.16 0.72
CA ASN A 103 -12.64 17.25 1.38
C ASN A 103 -13.54 17.99 2.37
N ASN A 104 -13.84 17.37 3.49
CA ASN A 104 -14.74 17.90 4.52
C ASN A 104 -14.24 17.50 5.92
N LYS A 105 -14.21 18.47 6.83
CA LYS A 105 -13.78 18.32 8.23
C LYS A 105 -14.53 17.24 9.03
N ASP A 106 -15.69 16.85 8.56
CA ASP A 106 -16.55 15.84 9.24
C ASP A 106 -16.21 14.42 8.76
N TYR A 107 -15.30 14.27 7.80
CA TYR A 107 -14.86 12.97 7.28
C TYR A 107 -13.45 12.60 7.75
N SER A 108 -13.27 11.31 8.01
CA SER A 108 -11.98 10.70 8.32
C SER A 108 -11.46 9.96 7.08
N ILE A 109 -10.30 10.37 6.55
CA ILE A 109 -9.70 9.85 5.31
C ILE A 109 -8.37 9.18 5.64
N GLY A 110 -8.26 7.92 5.25
CA GLY A 110 -7.10 7.09 5.55
C GLY A 110 -6.08 7.00 4.44
N ALA A 111 -4.81 6.80 4.84
CA ALA A 111 -3.74 6.39 3.93
C ALA A 111 -2.63 5.67 4.71
N GLN A 112 -1.80 4.91 4.01
CA GLN A 112 -0.68 4.22 4.65
C GLN A 112 0.43 5.20 5.01
N THR A 113 0.99 5.05 6.20
CA THR A 113 2.10 5.88 6.69
C THR A 113 3.31 5.81 5.76
N GLY A 114 3.85 6.97 5.39
CA GLY A 114 5.04 7.09 4.52
C GLY A 114 4.79 6.81 3.04
N SER A 115 3.55 6.58 2.61
CA SER A 115 3.19 6.29 1.22
C SER A 115 2.84 7.56 0.43
N ILE A 116 2.89 7.46 -0.90
CA ILE A 116 2.39 8.52 -1.80
C ILE A 116 0.88 8.72 -1.65
N GLN A 117 0.13 7.73 -1.17
CA GLN A 117 -1.29 7.84 -0.90
C GLN A 117 -1.56 8.82 0.26
N LEU A 118 -0.65 8.91 1.23
CA LEU A 118 -0.74 9.90 2.31
C LEU A 118 -0.53 11.32 1.76
N ASP A 119 0.40 11.50 0.84
CA ASP A 119 0.60 12.79 0.17
C ASP A 119 -0.64 13.18 -0.64
N LEU A 120 -1.22 12.24 -1.40
CA LEU A 120 -2.46 12.45 -2.13
C LEU A 120 -3.64 12.81 -1.22
N ALA A 121 -3.76 12.17 -0.05
CA ALA A 121 -4.79 12.50 0.93
C ALA A 121 -4.63 13.95 1.43
N ASN A 122 -3.42 14.34 1.81
CA ASN A 122 -3.13 15.71 2.27
C ASN A 122 -3.37 16.77 1.18
N GLU A 123 -3.06 16.44 -0.08
CA GLU A 123 -3.21 17.36 -1.21
C GLU A 123 -4.67 17.52 -1.66
N ASN A 124 -5.44 16.42 -1.69
CA ASN A 124 -6.78 16.41 -2.28
C ASN A 124 -7.91 16.57 -1.25
N THR A 125 -7.64 16.25 0.02
CA THR A 125 -8.62 16.35 1.11
C THR A 125 -8.06 17.09 2.33
N PRO A 126 -7.46 18.30 2.17
CA PRO A 126 -6.77 19.00 3.25
C PRO A 126 -7.65 19.45 4.42
N ASP A 127 -8.98 19.54 4.21
CA ASP A 127 -9.93 19.92 5.25
C ASP A 127 -10.44 18.71 6.04
N ALA A 128 -10.23 17.48 5.55
CA ALA A 128 -10.64 16.26 6.23
C ALA A 128 -9.68 15.88 7.36
N ASP A 129 -10.16 15.01 8.27
CA ASP A 129 -9.29 14.39 9.29
C ASP A 129 -8.46 13.27 8.64
N ILE A 130 -7.18 13.55 8.37
CA ILE A 130 -6.28 12.57 7.73
C ILE A 130 -5.69 11.64 8.77
N VAL A 131 -6.01 10.34 8.63
CA VAL A 131 -5.53 9.26 9.50
C VAL A 131 -4.52 8.40 8.76
N SER A 132 -3.26 8.42 9.20
CA SER A 132 -2.24 7.52 8.67
C SER A 132 -2.09 6.28 9.55
N LEU A 133 -2.12 5.10 8.92
CA LEU A 133 -1.92 3.81 9.59
C LEU A 133 -0.77 3.05 8.93
N PRO A 134 0.03 2.27 9.69
CA PRO A 134 1.18 1.57 9.11
C PRO A 134 0.77 0.46 8.12
N LYS A 135 -0.43 -0.12 8.27
CA LYS A 135 -0.89 -1.27 7.47
C LYS A 135 -2.18 -0.96 6.72
N VAL A 136 -2.22 -1.31 5.43
CA VAL A 136 -3.44 -1.21 4.61
C VAL A 136 -4.55 -2.09 5.15
N THR A 137 -4.23 -3.26 5.73
CA THR A 137 -5.22 -4.13 6.40
C THR A 137 -5.99 -3.42 7.52
N ASP A 138 -5.31 -2.55 8.27
CA ASP A 138 -5.94 -1.77 9.34
C ASP A 138 -6.83 -0.68 8.74
N ILE A 139 -6.41 0.00 7.67
CA ILE A 139 -7.21 0.97 6.93
C ILE A 139 -8.51 0.32 6.43
N ILE A 140 -8.42 -0.85 5.79
CA ILE A 140 -9.60 -1.60 5.33
C ILE A 140 -10.52 -1.96 6.49
N THR A 141 -9.96 -2.38 7.62
CA THR A 141 -10.74 -2.69 8.83
C THR A 141 -11.49 -1.47 9.37
N GLU A 142 -10.82 -0.31 9.42
CA GLU A 142 -11.44 0.94 9.86
C GLU A 142 -12.56 1.42 8.90
N LEU A 143 -12.39 1.24 7.58
CA LEU A 143 -13.43 1.49 6.58
C LEU A 143 -14.65 0.59 6.80
N LEU A 144 -14.44 -0.74 6.89
CA LEU A 144 -15.51 -1.73 7.03
C LEU A 144 -16.26 -1.59 8.37
N THR A 145 -15.59 -1.12 9.41
CA THR A 145 -16.21 -0.88 10.73
C THR A 145 -16.82 0.52 10.88
N GLY A 146 -16.75 1.36 9.84
CA GLY A 146 -17.35 2.70 9.82
C GLY A 146 -16.61 3.74 10.66
N LYS A 147 -15.39 3.46 11.10
CA LYS A 147 -14.53 4.43 11.82
C LYS A 147 -13.78 5.38 10.88
N MET A 148 -13.75 5.04 9.60
CA MET A 148 -13.15 5.82 8.53
C MET A 148 -14.15 5.96 7.39
N ASP A 149 -14.19 7.12 6.73
CA ASP A 149 -15.16 7.40 5.69
C ASP A 149 -14.65 7.07 4.28
N GLY A 150 -13.36 7.23 4.05
CA GLY A 150 -12.70 6.92 2.80
C GLY A 150 -11.20 6.71 3.00
N ALA A 151 -10.53 6.19 1.98
CA ALA A 151 -9.07 6.01 2.01
C ALA A 151 -8.46 6.10 0.61
N PHE A 152 -7.22 6.56 0.53
CA PHE A 152 -6.41 6.47 -0.68
C PHE A 152 -5.60 5.17 -0.64
N ILE A 153 -5.77 4.33 -1.65
CA ILE A 153 -5.12 3.01 -1.77
C ILE A 153 -4.68 2.81 -3.22
N GLU A 154 -3.57 2.09 -3.44
CA GLU A 154 -3.16 1.68 -4.79
C GLU A 154 -4.27 0.84 -5.43
N THR A 155 -4.51 1.06 -6.73
CA THR A 155 -5.70 0.51 -7.42
C THR A 155 -5.76 -1.01 -7.41
N ALA A 156 -4.65 -1.70 -7.73
CA ALA A 156 -4.65 -3.17 -7.76
C ALA A 156 -4.82 -3.77 -6.35
N VAL A 157 -4.33 -3.07 -5.33
CA VAL A 157 -4.52 -3.45 -3.92
C VAL A 157 -5.98 -3.26 -3.52
N ALA A 158 -6.60 -2.12 -3.86
CA ALA A 158 -8.01 -1.87 -3.62
C ALA A 158 -8.89 -2.94 -4.28
N GLU A 159 -8.64 -3.28 -5.54
CA GLU A 159 -9.34 -4.34 -6.28
C GLU A 159 -9.15 -5.73 -5.64
N SER A 160 -7.96 -6.00 -5.10
CA SER A 160 -7.68 -7.25 -4.38
C SER A 160 -8.51 -7.36 -3.11
N TYR A 161 -8.61 -6.28 -2.33
CA TYR A 161 -9.47 -6.25 -1.14
C TYR A 161 -10.96 -6.36 -1.50
N GLN A 162 -11.42 -5.67 -2.54
CA GLN A 162 -12.82 -5.71 -2.98
C GLN A 162 -13.29 -7.12 -3.33
N LYS A 163 -12.42 -7.99 -3.86
CA LYS A 163 -12.75 -9.40 -4.13
C LYS A 163 -13.10 -10.17 -2.86
N ASN A 164 -12.47 -9.84 -1.75
CA ASN A 164 -12.66 -10.51 -0.46
C ASN A 164 -13.69 -9.80 0.42
N TYR A 165 -13.88 -8.50 0.21
CA TYR A 165 -14.80 -7.63 0.96
C TYR A 165 -15.75 -6.91 -0.01
N PRO A 166 -16.85 -7.57 -0.40
CA PRO A 166 -17.76 -7.01 -1.40
C PRO A 166 -18.46 -5.70 -0.98
N ASP A 167 -18.34 -5.30 0.28
CA ASP A 167 -18.90 -4.05 0.79
C ASP A 167 -17.99 -2.82 0.59
N LEU A 168 -16.77 -3.02 0.08
CA LEU A 168 -15.89 -1.96 -0.38
C LEU A 168 -16.28 -1.47 -1.77
#